data_ba9a3c943c5907119af07198e8013848
#
_entry.id   ba9a3c943c5907119af07198e8013848
#
_cell.length_a   1.000
_cell.length_b   1.000
_cell.length_c   1.000
_cell.angle_alpha   90.00
_cell.angle_beta   90.00
_cell.angle_gamma   90.00
#
_symmetry.space_group_name_H-M   'P 1'
#
loop_
_entity.id
_entity.type
_entity.pdbx_description
1 polymer ?
#
loop_
_entity_poly.entity_id
_entity_poly.type
_entity_poly.pdbx_seq_one_letter_code
_entity_poly.pdbx_strand_id
1 'polypeptide(L)'
;MPFIQTPISDLLVFEPKVFEDSRGYFFESFNLKTYLVEGIDINFVQDNQSSSQYGVIRGLHYQMDPHAQAKLIRVLAGKILDVAVDIRKGSPTFGESFSIELSADNK
;
A
#
# COMPACT_ATOMS: atom_id res chain seq x y z
N MET A 1 -6.19 15.79 -0.25
CA MET A 1 -5.25 14.90 -0.95
C MET A 1 -5.43 13.49 -0.43
N PRO A 2 -5.71 12.52 -1.28
CA PRO A 2 -5.92 11.15 -0.80
C PRO A 2 -4.63 10.42 -0.40
N PHE A 3 -3.46 10.99 -0.70
CA PHE A 3 -2.19 10.36 -0.37
C PHE A 3 -1.52 11.06 0.82
N ILE A 4 -1.06 10.28 1.76
CA ILE A 4 -0.35 10.72 2.95
C ILE A 4 1.11 10.33 2.80
N GLN A 5 2.01 11.32 2.99
CA GLN A 5 3.44 11.07 3.00
C GLN A 5 3.84 10.31 4.26
N THR A 6 4.80 9.41 4.12
CA THR A 6 5.44 8.74 5.26
C THR A 6 6.86 9.27 5.43
N PRO A 7 7.53 8.96 6.55
CA PRO A 7 8.94 9.34 6.72
C PRO A 7 9.88 8.74 5.67
N ILE A 8 9.47 7.68 4.98
CA ILE A 8 10.23 7.04 3.91
C ILE A 8 9.76 7.61 2.57
N SER A 9 10.68 8.21 1.81
CA SER A 9 10.38 8.75 0.48
C SER A 9 9.86 7.66 -0.45
N ASP A 10 8.83 7.98 -1.24
CA ASP A 10 8.17 7.08 -2.19
C ASP A 10 7.31 5.99 -1.56
N LEU A 11 7.20 5.95 -0.24
CA LEU A 11 6.26 5.11 0.47
C LEU A 11 5.08 5.98 0.90
N LEU A 12 3.91 5.69 0.35
CA LEU A 12 2.71 6.51 0.53
C LEU A 12 1.58 5.69 1.10
N VAL A 13 0.72 6.34 1.87
CA VAL A 13 -0.55 5.77 2.33
C VAL A 13 -1.67 6.43 1.53
N PHE A 14 -2.49 5.62 0.90
CA PHE A 14 -3.68 6.09 0.17
C PHE A 14 -4.90 5.95 1.06
N GLU A 15 -5.57 7.07 1.34
CA GLU A 15 -6.84 7.09 2.06
C GLU A 15 -7.96 7.47 1.10
N PRO A 16 -8.77 6.53 0.64
CA PRO A 16 -9.85 6.84 -0.28
C PRO A 16 -10.95 7.62 0.43
N LYS A 17 -11.68 8.42 -0.34
CA LYS A 17 -12.92 9.02 0.14
C LYS A 17 -14.02 7.96 0.10
N VAL A 18 -14.58 7.66 1.25
CA VAL A 18 -15.63 6.66 1.40
C VAL A 18 -16.98 7.35 1.49
N PHE A 19 -17.92 6.90 0.67
CA PHE A 19 -19.30 7.40 0.68
C PHE A 19 -20.19 6.34 1.32
N GLU A 20 -20.85 6.70 2.40
CA GLU A 20 -21.72 5.78 3.14
C GLU A 20 -23.16 6.23 3.10
N ASP A 21 -24.09 5.27 3.02
CA ASP A 21 -25.52 5.47 3.16
C ASP A 21 -26.15 4.23 3.82
N SER A 22 -27.51 4.19 3.87
CA SER A 22 -28.22 3.09 4.52
C SER A 22 -28.02 1.73 3.83
N ARG A 23 -27.52 1.71 2.59
CA ARG A 23 -27.27 0.47 1.84
C ARG A 23 -25.87 -0.11 2.06
N GLY A 24 -24.95 0.71 2.59
CA GLY A 24 -23.55 0.33 2.76
C GLY A 24 -22.62 1.47 2.39
N TYR A 25 -21.53 1.15 1.70
CA TYR A 25 -20.53 2.14 1.33
C TYR A 25 -20.05 1.95 -0.10
N PHE A 26 -19.48 3.01 -0.64
CA PHE A 26 -18.81 3.03 -1.94
C PHE A 26 -17.54 3.86 -1.83
N PHE A 27 -16.47 3.38 -2.41
CA PHE A 27 -15.25 4.18 -2.59
C PHE A 27 -14.51 3.74 -3.84
N GLU A 28 -13.72 4.65 -4.38
CA GLU A 28 -12.83 4.36 -5.49
C GLU A 28 -11.49 3.89 -4.94
N SER A 29 -11.18 2.62 -5.14
CA SER A 29 -9.96 2.03 -4.61
C SER A 29 -8.73 2.28 -5.47
N PHE A 30 -8.92 2.54 -6.76
CA PHE A 30 -7.85 2.87 -7.69
C PHE A 30 -8.39 3.73 -8.83
N ASN A 31 -7.64 4.76 -9.19
CA ASN A 31 -7.91 5.57 -10.37
C ASN A 31 -6.56 6.08 -10.89
N LEU A 32 -6.20 5.67 -12.11
CA LEU A 32 -4.92 6.02 -12.70
C LEU A 32 -4.68 7.53 -12.74
N LYS A 33 -5.70 8.30 -13.10
CA LYS A 33 -5.58 9.76 -13.20
C LYS A 33 -5.28 10.39 -11.83
N THR A 34 -5.94 9.94 -10.78
CA THR A 34 -5.71 10.40 -9.42
C THR A 34 -4.28 10.11 -8.99
N TYR A 35 -3.78 8.93 -9.31
CA TYR A 35 -2.41 8.54 -8.98
C TYR A 35 -1.39 9.37 -9.77
N LEU A 36 -1.62 9.60 -11.06
CA LEU A 36 -0.73 10.42 -11.89
C LEU A 36 -0.63 11.86 -11.40
N VAL A 37 -1.73 12.45 -10.93
CA VAL A 37 -1.73 13.81 -10.38
C VAL A 37 -0.80 13.91 -9.16
N GLU A 38 -0.70 12.85 -8.37
CA GLU A 38 0.19 12.80 -7.20
C GLU A 38 1.62 12.39 -7.56
N GLY A 39 1.92 12.23 -8.83
CA GLY A 39 3.26 11.86 -9.30
C GLY A 39 3.53 10.35 -9.27
N ILE A 40 2.52 9.53 -9.06
CA ILE A 40 2.64 8.07 -9.08
C ILE A 40 2.38 7.60 -10.51
N ASP A 41 3.45 7.49 -11.28
CA ASP A 41 3.40 7.04 -12.68
C ASP A 41 3.77 5.56 -12.73
N ILE A 42 2.87 4.71 -12.29
CA ILE A 42 3.06 3.26 -12.24
C ILE A 42 1.96 2.59 -13.05
N ASN A 43 2.37 1.73 -13.96
CA ASN A 43 1.46 0.88 -14.72
C ASN A 43 1.39 -0.49 -14.04
N PHE A 44 0.34 -0.71 -13.25
CA PHE A 44 0.13 -1.99 -12.59
C PHE A 44 -0.33 -3.04 -13.61
N VAL A 45 0.41 -4.13 -13.70
CA VAL A 45 0.22 -5.16 -14.73
C VAL A 45 -0.11 -6.53 -14.16
N GLN A 46 -0.15 -6.66 -12.82
CA GLN A 46 -0.41 -7.94 -12.15
C GLN A 46 -1.17 -7.68 -10.87
N ASP A 47 -2.18 -8.50 -10.61
CA ASP A 47 -3.00 -8.43 -9.41
C ASP A 47 -2.98 -9.79 -8.73
N ASN A 48 -2.60 -9.81 -7.46
CA ASN A 48 -2.54 -11.02 -6.64
C ASN A 48 -3.38 -10.84 -5.39
N GLN A 49 -3.97 -11.93 -4.94
CA GLN A 49 -4.72 -11.97 -3.69
C GLN A 49 -4.24 -13.14 -2.85
N SER A 50 -4.03 -12.91 -1.57
CA SER A 50 -3.66 -13.95 -0.62
C SER A 50 -4.56 -13.90 0.60
N SER A 51 -4.67 -15.04 1.27
CA SER A 51 -5.39 -15.17 2.53
C SER A 51 -4.49 -15.85 3.54
N SER A 52 -4.52 -15.37 4.78
CA SER A 52 -3.71 -15.92 5.87
C SER A 52 -4.55 -16.08 7.12
N GLN A 53 -4.27 -17.12 7.89
CA GLN A 53 -4.85 -17.32 9.20
C GLN A 53 -4.18 -16.40 10.22
N TYR A 54 -4.84 -16.20 11.35
CA TYR A 54 -4.28 -15.41 12.45
C TYR A 54 -2.91 -15.94 12.87
N GLY A 55 -1.99 -15.02 13.08
CA GLY A 55 -0.63 -15.32 13.53
C GLY A 55 0.38 -15.64 12.42
N VAL A 56 -0.04 -15.66 11.16
CA VAL A 56 0.87 -15.89 10.03
C VAL A 56 1.70 -14.64 9.78
N ILE A 57 3.00 -14.85 9.62
CA ILE A 57 3.96 -13.82 9.21
C ILE A 57 4.50 -14.18 7.84
N ARG A 58 4.45 -13.23 6.92
CA ARG A 58 5.03 -13.36 5.58
C ARG A 58 6.06 -12.26 5.38
N GLY A 59 7.22 -12.63 4.94
CA GLY A 59 8.25 -11.67 4.60
C GLY A 59 9.56 -11.85 5.37
N LEU A 60 10.45 -10.88 5.27
CA LEU A 60 10.36 -9.73 4.36
C LEU A 60 10.69 -10.16 2.93
N HIS A 61 10.06 -9.50 1.95
CA HIS A 61 10.26 -9.83 0.53
C HIS A 61 10.64 -8.59 -0.27
N TYR A 62 11.53 -8.75 -1.24
CA TYR A 62 11.81 -7.73 -2.24
C TYR A 62 12.36 -8.39 -3.50
N GLN A 63 12.35 -7.62 -4.58
CA GLN A 63 12.90 -8.05 -5.86
C GLN A 63 13.90 -7.02 -6.35
N MET A 64 15.00 -7.50 -6.89
CA MET A 64 16.06 -6.67 -7.44
C MET A 64 15.83 -6.41 -8.92
N ASP A 65 16.39 -5.30 -9.42
CA ASP A 65 16.37 -5.03 -10.87
C ASP A 65 16.99 -6.19 -11.66
N PRO A 66 16.45 -6.53 -12.83
CA PRO A 66 15.34 -5.88 -13.54
C PRO A 66 13.95 -6.33 -13.11
N HIS A 67 13.81 -7.04 -11.98
CA HIS A 67 12.54 -7.60 -11.52
C HIS A 67 11.90 -6.81 -10.38
N ALA A 68 12.45 -5.64 -10.03
CA ALA A 68 11.89 -4.78 -9.00
C ALA A 68 10.44 -4.41 -9.32
N GLN A 69 9.58 -4.44 -8.30
CA GLN A 69 8.15 -4.18 -8.45
C GLN A 69 7.69 -3.10 -7.48
N ALA A 70 6.83 -2.21 -7.99
CA ALA A 70 5.99 -1.39 -7.12
C ALA A 70 4.75 -2.19 -6.74
N LYS A 71 4.24 -1.94 -5.53
CA LYS A 71 3.07 -2.65 -4.99
C LYS A 71 2.07 -1.66 -4.44
N LEU A 72 0.81 -1.91 -4.74
CA LEU A 72 -0.34 -1.27 -4.09
C LEU A 72 -1.03 -2.35 -3.26
N ILE A 73 -1.09 -2.16 -1.95
CA ILE A 73 -1.59 -3.17 -1.02
C ILE A 73 -2.88 -2.68 -0.39
N ARG A 74 -3.89 -3.54 -0.40
CA ARG A 74 -5.19 -3.29 0.20
C ARG A 74 -5.71 -4.55 0.88
N VAL A 75 -6.37 -4.40 2.02
CA VAL A 75 -7.00 -5.51 2.74
C VAL A 75 -8.48 -5.56 2.40
N LEU A 76 -8.95 -6.72 1.95
CA LEU A 76 -10.33 -6.95 1.57
C LEU A 76 -11.19 -7.45 2.73
N ALA A 77 -10.60 -8.23 3.64
CA ALA A 77 -11.28 -8.76 4.81
C ALA A 77 -10.28 -8.91 5.96
N GLY A 78 -10.72 -8.60 7.17
CA GLY A 78 -9.86 -8.67 8.36
C GLY A 78 -8.88 -7.51 8.45
N LYS A 79 -7.72 -7.77 9.02
CA LYS A 79 -6.67 -6.76 9.19
C LYS A 79 -5.28 -7.39 9.23
N ILE A 80 -4.30 -6.62 8.81
CA ILE A 80 -2.88 -7.00 8.86
C ILE A 80 -2.05 -5.83 9.40
N LEU A 81 -0.87 -6.14 9.90
CA LEU A 81 0.17 -5.15 10.11
C LEU A 81 1.14 -5.23 8.93
N ASP A 82 1.21 -4.17 8.15
CA ASP A 82 2.13 -4.08 7.02
C ASP A 82 3.38 -3.31 7.45
N VAL A 83 4.55 -3.88 7.18
CA VAL A 83 5.84 -3.28 7.54
C VAL A 83 6.68 -3.13 6.29
N ALA A 84 7.12 -1.92 6.02
CA ALA A 84 8.05 -1.61 4.94
C ALA A 84 9.39 -1.17 5.51
N VAL A 85 10.47 -1.70 4.97
CA VAL A 85 11.84 -1.34 5.35
C VAL A 85 12.53 -0.74 4.13
N ASP A 86 13.16 0.41 4.33
CA ASP A 86 13.94 1.04 3.27
C ASP A 86 15.29 0.35 3.15
N ILE A 87 15.48 -0.35 2.02
CA ILE A 87 16.75 -1.04 1.73
C ILE A 87 17.51 -0.39 0.56
N ARG A 88 17.12 0.83 0.17
CA ARG A 88 17.78 1.54 -0.93
C ARG A 88 19.13 2.12 -0.47
N LYS A 89 20.20 1.69 -1.11
CA LYS A 89 21.53 2.24 -0.84
C LYS A 89 21.56 3.73 -1.16
N GLY A 90 22.13 4.53 -0.27
CA GLY A 90 22.20 5.98 -0.46
C GLY A 90 20.93 6.74 -0.06
N SER A 91 19.85 6.07 0.30
CA SER A 91 18.67 6.72 0.83
C SER A 91 18.96 7.31 2.22
N PRO A 92 18.47 8.52 2.53
CA PRO A 92 18.63 9.09 3.86
C PRO A 92 17.90 8.28 4.95
N THR A 93 16.94 7.44 4.56
CA THR A 93 16.19 6.59 5.48
C THR A 93 16.57 5.10 5.36
N PHE A 94 17.73 4.80 4.79
CA PHE A 94 18.19 3.42 4.66
C PHE A 94 18.18 2.70 6.02
N GLY A 95 17.55 1.53 6.06
CA GLY A 95 17.41 0.72 7.27
C GLY A 95 16.25 1.10 8.17
N GLU A 96 15.58 2.22 7.92
CA GLU A 96 14.39 2.60 8.67
C GLU A 96 13.18 1.83 8.20
N SER A 97 12.23 1.64 9.11
CA SER A 97 10.98 0.94 8.83
C SER A 97 9.78 1.82 9.12
N PHE A 98 8.69 1.54 8.42
CA PHE A 98 7.38 2.14 8.66
C PHE A 98 6.36 1.03 8.72
N SER A 99 5.49 1.06 9.72
CA SER A 99 4.43 0.07 9.88
C SER A 99 3.07 0.75 9.95
N ILE A 100 2.07 0.08 9.41
CA ILE A 100 0.70 0.55 9.42
C ILE A 100 -0.25 -0.64 9.51
N GLU A 101 -1.33 -0.48 10.26
CA GLU A 101 -2.42 -1.44 10.24
C GLU A 101 -3.31 -1.16 9.03
N LEU A 102 -3.49 -2.15 8.19
CA LEU A 102 -4.41 -2.13 7.06
C LEU A 102 -5.56 -3.08 7.36
N SER A 103 -6.78 -2.63 7.13
CA SER A 103 -7.98 -3.42 7.41
C SER A 103 -9.07 -3.18 6.37
N ALA A 104 -10.02 -4.09 6.33
CA ALA A 104 -11.25 -3.85 5.56
C ALA A 104 -12.02 -2.65 6.10
N ASP A 105 -11.89 -2.34 7.40
CA ASP A 105 -12.60 -1.24 8.03
C ASP A 105 -11.98 0.12 7.70
N ASN A 106 -10.66 0.24 7.68
CA ASN A 106 -10.02 1.52 7.37
C ASN A 106 -9.81 1.75 5.87
N LYS A 107 -10.09 0.71 5.07
CA LYS A 107 -10.03 0.78 3.60
C LYS A 107 -8.69 1.33 3.11
#